data_2333b8c5733b25410947f6d576ed10d1
#
_entry.id   2333b8c5733b25410947f6d576ed10d1
#
_cell.length_a   1.000
_cell.length_b   1.000
_cell.length_c   1.000
_cell.angle_alpha   90.00
_cell.angle_beta   90.00
_cell.angle_gamma   90.00
#
_symmetry.space_group_name_H-M   'P 1'
#
loop_
_entity.id
_entity.type
_entity.pdbx_description
1 polymer ?
#
loop_
_entity_poly.entity_id
_entity_poly.type
_entity_poly.pdbx_seq_one_letter_code
_entity_poly.pdbx_strand_id
1 'polypeptide(L)'
;YSTFSYCKNRYSKKEDWTCTHLVWVSHVSGKRESRRVVGDYILREQDLTRPIRHEDETCTTTWRIDQHYPMEKNSQQYPGAEWLSEGVLTPIDFYALPYRCFYSKDVRNMFMAGRNISVTHIALGSTRVMRTCGMIGEVVGMAASICSKHGALPHDVYDTRFEELRELMQRGAGRTDVPYLQVYTLIDTTAARSEEC
;
A
#
# COMPACT_ATOMS: atom_id res chain seq x y z
N TYR A 1 -15.59 21.72 4.03
CA TYR A 1 -16.18 23.07 4.08
C TYR A 1 -15.11 24.18 4.05
N SER A 2 -13.99 24.05 4.75
CA SER A 2 -12.97 25.10 4.89
C SER A 2 -12.43 25.59 3.54
N THR A 3 -12.02 24.68 2.65
CA THR A 3 -11.52 25.03 1.31
C THR A 3 -12.56 25.77 0.48
N PHE A 4 -13.82 25.29 0.50
CA PHE A 4 -14.90 25.93 -0.21
C PHE A 4 -15.21 27.34 0.34
N SER A 5 -15.25 27.48 1.65
CA SER A 5 -15.41 28.78 2.30
C SER A 5 -14.27 29.74 1.95
N TYR A 6 -13.03 29.25 1.91
CA TYR A 6 -11.89 30.06 1.48
C TYR A 6 -12.05 30.54 0.03
N CYS A 7 -12.39 29.64 -0.90
CA CYS A 7 -12.58 29.98 -2.31
C CYS A 7 -13.68 31.04 -2.50
N LYS A 8 -14.78 30.89 -1.78
CA LYS A 8 -15.93 31.81 -1.84
C LYS A 8 -15.65 33.20 -1.25
N ASN A 9 -14.85 33.28 -0.18
CA ASN A 9 -14.82 34.49 0.65
C ASN A 9 -13.45 35.18 0.68
N ARG A 10 -12.35 34.44 0.47
CA ARG A 10 -11.00 34.94 0.70
C ARG A 10 -10.05 34.80 -0.48
N TYR A 11 -10.35 33.91 -1.41
CA TYR A 11 -9.51 33.70 -2.60
C TYR A 11 -9.45 34.95 -3.46
N SER A 12 -8.30 35.26 -4.05
CA SER A 12 -8.09 36.47 -4.86
C SER A 12 -9.01 36.56 -6.10
N LYS A 13 -9.48 35.42 -6.58
CA LYS A 13 -10.46 35.30 -7.67
C LYS A 13 -11.79 34.73 -7.18
N LYS A 14 -12.26 35.20 -6.04
CA LYS A 14 -13.53 34.72 -5.43
C LYS A 14 -14.76 34.98 -6.30
N GLU A 15 -14.68 35.94 -7.21
CA GLU A 15 -15.72 36.27 -8.16
C GLU A 15 -16.06 35.06 -9.06
N ASP A 16 -15.05 34.27 -9.44
CA ASP A 16 -15.22 33.06 -10.24
C ASP A 16 -16.05 31.99 -9.50
N TRP A 17 -16.13 32.08 -8.18
CA TRP A 17 -16.83 31.14 -7.32
C TRP A 17 -18.23 31.59 -6.90
N THR A 18 -18.68 32.78 -7.34
CA THR A 18 -19.94 33.38 -6.88
C THR A 18 -21.14 32.46 -7.12
N CYS A 19 -21.23 31.84 -8.32
CA CYS A 19 -22.29 30.92 -8.69
C CYS A 19 -22.03 29.47 -8.32
N THR A 20 -20.89 29.15 -7.71
CA THR A 20 -20.54 27.77 -7.32
C THR A 20 -21.23 27.40 -6.02
N HIS A 21 -21.82 26.21 -5.96
CA HIS A 21 -22.44 25.65 -4.76
C HIS A 21 -22.02 24.19 -4.54
N LEU A 22 -22.08 23.72 -3.30
CA LEU A 22 -21.83 22.33 -2.96
C LEU A 22 -23.04 21.49 -3.31
N VAL A 23 -22.91 20.60 -4.29
CA VAL A 23 -23.96 19.67 -4.68
C VAL A 23 -24.08 18.52 -3.69
N TRP A 24 -22.95 18.04 -3.19
CA TRP A 24 -22.90 16.94 -2.25
C TRP A 24 -21.62 16.99 -1.40
N VAL A 25 -21.72 16.53 -0.17
CA VAL A 25 -20.59 16.36 0.76
C VAL A 25 -20.73 15.00 1.43
N SER A 26 -19.65 14.23 1.48
CA SER A 26 -19.66 12.93 2.15
C SER A 26 -20.00 13.05 3.63
N HIS A 27 -20.90 12.19 4.10
CA HIS A 27 -21.25 12.09 5.52
C HIS A 27 -20.17 11.42 6.34
N VAL A 28 -19.30 10.63 5.69
CA VAL A 28 -18.20 9.92 6.32
C VAL A 28 -16.90 10.54 5.88
N SER A 29 -16.03 10.88 6.84
CA SER A 29 -14.69 11.36 6.52
C SER A 29 -13.88 10.29 5.80
N GLY A 30 -13.13 10.69 4.78
CA GLY A 30 -12.28 9.80 4.00
C GLY A 30 -11.03 9.34 4.76
N LYS A 31 -11.20 8.69 5.90
CA LYS A 31 -10.08 8.13 6.66
C LYS A 31 -9.39 7.05 5.85
N ARG A 32 -8.11 7.24 5.57
CA ARG A 32 -7.32 6.32 4.75
C ARG A 32 -6.48 5.36 5.56
N GLU A 33 -6.00 5.78 6.72
CA GLU A 33 -5.27 4.95 7.66
C GLU A 33 -6.10 4.73 8.91
N SER A 34 -6.11 3.49 9.39
CA SER A 34 -6.80 3.07 10.59
C SER A 34 -5.97 1.97 11.25
N ARG A 35 -6.62 0.94 11.79
CA ARG A 35 -5.95 -0.20 12.39
C ARG A 35 -5.30 -1.05 11.31
N ARG A 36 -4.09 -1.52 11.60
CA ARG A 36 -3.38 -2.54 10.85
C ARG A 36 -3.38 -3.82 11.68
N VAL A 37 -3.50 -4.94 11.02
CA VAL A 37 -3.47 -6.25 11.68
C VAL A 37 -2.02 -6.70 11.80
N VAL A 38 -1.67 -7.32 12.91
CA VAL A 38 -0.33 -7.86 13.12
C VAL A 38 -0.24 -9.22 12.45
N GLY A 39 0.73 -9.36 11.55
CA GLY A 39 1.14 -10.62 10.92
C GLY A 39 2.37 -11.22 11.62
N ASP A 40 2.90 -12.28 11.07
CA ASP A 40 4.15 -12.88 11.59
C ASP A 40 5.37 -12.02 11.30
N TYR A 41 5.27 -11.14 10.33
CA TYR A 41 6.25 -10.09 10.08
C TYR A 41 5.58 -8.72 10.06
N ILE A 42 6.25 -7.72 10.62
CA ILE A 42 5.81 -6.32 10.56
C ILE A 42 6.80 -5.56 9.68
N LEU A 43 6.37 -5.19 8.48
CA LEU A 43 7.19 -4.41 7.56
C LEU A 43 7.50 -3.03 8.15
N ARG A 44 8.77 -2.64 8.12
CA ARG A 44 9.28 -1.39 8.69
C ARG A 44 9.91 -0.51 7.61
N GLU A 45 10.10 0.76 7.94
CA GLU A 45 10.83 1.71 7.09
C GLU A 45 12.21 1.19 6.68
N GLN A 46 12.94 0.61 7.64
CA GLN A 46 14.30 0.10 7.43
C GLN A 46 14.35 -1.00 6.38
N ASP A 47 13.30 -1.82 6.29
CA ASP A 47 13.21 -2.89 5.30
C ASP A 47 13.09 -2.32 3.87
N LEU A 48 12.49 -1.14 3.73
CA LEU A 48 12.32 -0.45 2.45
C LEU A 48 13.54 0.41 2.07
N THR A 49 14.16 1.07 3.04
CA THR A 49 15.30 1.99 2.82
C THR A 49 16.64 1.26 2.75
N ARG A 50 16.71 0.08 3.32
CA ARG A 50 17.86 -0.85 3.27
C ARG A 50 17.35 -2.23 2.90
N PRO A 51 17.01 -2.46 1.61
CA PRO A 51 16.27 -3.63 1.18
C PRO A 51 16.81 -4.94 1.75
N ILE A 52 16.01 -5.58 2.58
CA ILE A 52 16.29 -6.92 3.14
C ILE A 52 15.52 -7.92 2.29
N ARG A 53 16.21 -8.95 1.79
CA ARG A 53 15.59 -10.05 1.06
C ARG A 53 14.95 -11.02 2.03
N HIS A 54 13.74 -11.45 1.71
CA HIS A 54 13.00 -12.45 2.47
C HIS A 54 12.78 -13.70 1.63
N GLU A 55 12.79 -14.86 2.27
CA GLU A 55 12.50 -16.14 1.59
C GLU A 55 11.07 -16.23 1.07
N ASP A 56 10.15 -15.47 1.68
CA ASP A 56 8.74 -15.41 1.37
C ASP A 56 8.35 -14.15 0.58
N GLU A 57 9.24 -13.67 -0.28
CA GLU A 57 8.98 -12.53 -1.16
C GLU A 57 7.81 -12.80 -2.12
N THR A 58 6.94 -11.78 -2.28
CA THR A 58 5.77 -11.83 -3.14
C THR A 58 5.73 -10.65 -4.12
N CYS A 59 4.65 -9.87 -4.12
CA CYS A 59 4.51 -8.70 -4.99
C CYS A 59 5.45 -7.57 -4.58
N THR A 60 5.80 -6.72 -5.55
CA THR A 60 6.74 -5.62 -5.36
C THR A 60 6.07 -4.28 -5.15
N THR A 61 6.72 -3.39 -4.43
CA THR A 61 6.41 -1.97 -4.40
C THR A 61 7.60 -1.16 -4.92
N THR A 62 7.29 -0.09 -5.63
CA THR A 62 8.28 0.88 -6.14
C THR A 62 7.91 2.30 -5.75
N TRP A 63 6.77 2.45 -5.04
CA TRP A 63 6.31 3.75 -4.62
C TRP A 63 7.16 4.27 -3.48
N ARG A 64 7.54 5.53 -3.56
CA ARG A 64 8.27 6.22 -2.48
C ARG A 64 7.49 6.15 -1.18
N ILE A 65 8.19 6.17 -0.05
CA ILE A 65 7.52 6.34 1.24
C ILE A 65 6.94 7.76 1.25
N ASP A 66 5.64 7.85 1.15
CA ASP A 66 4.88 9.10 1.05
C ASP A 66 4.17 9.36 2.38
N GLN A 67 4.68 10.31 3.13
CA GLN A 67 4.14 10.73 4.41
C GLN A 67 3.53 12.13 4.30
N HIS A 68 2.46 12.34 5.03
CA HIS A 68 1.75 13.62 5.09
C HIS A 68 1.70 14.09 6.54
N TYR A 69 2.71 14.83 6.94
CA TYR A 69 2.78 15.38 8.30
C TYR A 69 2.11 16.75 8.38
N PRO A 70 1.31 17.03 9.42
CA PRO A 70 0.94 18.40 9.75
C PRO A 70 2.19 19.24 9.93
N MET A 71 2.21 20.41 9.30
CA MET A 71 3.38 21.28 9.30
C MET A 71 3.04 22.61 10.00
N GLU A 72 3.77 22.93 11.07
CA GLU A 72 3.58 24.15 11.82
C GLU A 72 3.73 25.42 10.97
N LYS A 73 4.63 25.39 9.96
CA LYS A 73 4.79 26.51 9.02
C LYS A 73 3.49 26.90 8.31
N ASN A 74 2.53 25.99 8.17
CA ASN A 74 1.25 26.29 7.57
C ASN A 74 0.39 27.23 8.44
N SER A 75 0.61 27.28 9.76
CA SER A 75 -0.06 28.23 10.65
C SER A 75 0.40 29.67 10.41
N GLN A 76 1.63 29.88 9.95
CA GLN A 76 2.16 31.21 9.61
C GLN A 76 1.45 31.79 8.39
N GLN A 77 1.16 30.95 7.40
CA GLN A 77 0.46 31.37 6.19
C GLN A 77 -1.07 31.40 6.37
N TYR A 78 -1.59 30.44 7.14
CA TYR A 78 -3.01 30.27 7.42
C TYR A 78 -3.20 30.03 8.93
N PRO A 79 -3.42 31.06 9.75
CA PRO A 79 -3.62 30.91 11.19
C PRO A 79 -4.71 29.88 11.51
N GLY A 80 -4.42 28.95 12.40
CA GLY A 80 -5.31 27.84 12.73
C GLY A 80 -5.28 26.65 11.73
N ALA A 81 -4.28 26.63 10.85
CA ALA A 81 -4.14 25.61 9.81
C ALA A 81 -2.94 24.65 10.06
N GLU A 82 -2.56 24.45 11.30
CA GLU A 82 -1.50 23.52 11.71
C GLU A 82 -1.78 22.08 11.28
N TRP A 83 -3.05 21.77 11.06
CA TRP A 83 -3.51 20.47 10.57
C TRP A 83 -3.25 20.24 9.08
N LEU A 84 -2.93 21.27 8.29
CA LEU A 84 -2.55 21.10 6.89
C LEU A 84 -1.23 20.35 6.80
N SER A 85 -1.24 19.30 6.00
CA SER A 85 -0.08 18.44 5.81
C SER A 85 0.59 18.68 4.46
N GLU A 86 1.89 18.47 4.42
CA GLU A 86 2.67 18.40 3.20
C GLU A 86 3.16 16.97 2.97
N GLY A 87 3.30 16.60 1.69
CA GLY A 87 3.88 15.32 1.32
C GLY A 87 5.41 15.34 1.51
N VAL A 88 5.92 14.42 2.32
CA VAL A 88 7.36 14.14 2.44
C VAL A 88 7.61 12.80 1.77
N LEU A 89 8.44 12.83 0.72
CA LEU A 89 8.71 11.68 -0.13
C LEU A 89 10.14 11.17 0.12
N THR A 90 10.25 9.94 0.64
CA THR A 90 11.52 9.25 0.78
C THR A 90 11.66 8.22 -0.35
N PRO A 91 12.67 8.36 -1.24
CA PRO A 91 12.92 7.38 -2.29
C PRO A 91 13.23 6.00 -1.72
N ILE A 92 12.77 4.97 -2.41
CA ILE A 92 13.13 3.57 -2.13
C ILE A 92 13.44 2.88 -3.46
N ASP A 93 14.26 1.85 -3.39
CA ASP A 93 14.45 0.89 -4.49
C ASP A 93 13.26 -0.06 -4.60
N PHE A 94 13.27 -0.91 -5.63
CA PHE A 94 12.33 -2.02 -5.74
C PHE A 94 12.42 -2.91 -4.48
N TYR A 95 11.27 -3.19 -3.90
CA TYR A 95 11.18 -4.01 -2.72
C TYR A 95 10.03 -5.02 -2.83
N ALA A 96 10.36 -6.29 -2.60
CA ALA A 96 9.36 -7.34 -2.55
C ALA A 96 8.79 -7.50 -1.15
N LEU A 97 7.47 -7.53 -1.06
CA LEU A 97 6.76 -7.63 0.21
C LEU A 97 6.74 -9.08 0.69
N PRO A 98 7.10 -9.35 1.95
CA PRO A 98 7.03 -10.70 2.49
C PRO A 98 5.58 -11.16 2.72
N TYR A 99 5.29 -12.40 2.37
CA TYR A 99 3.97 -13.01 2.54
C TYR A 99 3.47 -12.98 3.99
N ARG A 100 4.38 -13.11 4.96
CA ARG A 100 4.09 -13.04 6.39
C ARG A 100 3.46 -11.71 6.85
N CYS A 101 3.43 -10.71 5.99
CA CYS A 101 2.68 -9.47 6.22
C CYS A 101 1.19 -9.58 5.85
N PHE A 102 0.74 -10.65 5.20
CA PHE A 102 -0.57 -10.74 4.55
C PHE A 102 -1.57 -11.66 5.26
N TYR A 103 -1.21 -12.21 6.40
CA TYR A 103 -2.12 -12.98 7.24
C TYR A 103 -1.95 -12.60 8.71
N SER A 104 -3.02 -12.83 9.49
CA SER A 104 -3.02 -12.48 10.92
C SER A 104 -2.26 -13.50 11.74
N LYS A 105 -1.41 -13.01 12.64
CA LYS A 105 -0.75 -13.84 13.66
C LYS A 105 -1.74 -14.44 14.65
N ASP A 106 -2.78 -13.70 15.01
CA ASP A 106 -3.67 -14.07 16.11
C ASP A 106 -4.96 -14.75 15.62
N VAL A 107 -5.41 -14.42 14.40
CA VAL A 107 -6.63 -15.01 13.80
C VAL A 107 -6.23 -15.97 12.69
N ARG A 108 -6.23 -17.25 13.01
CA ARG A 108 -5.64 -18.32 12.20
C ARG A 108 -6.14 -18.42 10.75
N ASN A 109 -7.39 -18.06 10.49
CA ASN A 109 -8.04 -18.18 9.17
C ASN A 109 -8.28 -16.81 8.50
N MET A 110 -7.47 -15.80 8.82
CA MET A 110 -7.66 -14.45 8.32
C MET A 110 -6.47 -13.99 7.48
N PHE A 111 -6.76 -13.61 6.25
CA PHE A 111 -5.87 -12.86 5.38
C PHE A 111 -6.10 -11.36 5.47
N MET A 112 -5.07 -10.60 5.09
CA MET A 112 -5.12 -9.15 4.93
C MET A 112 -4.68 -8.78 3.52
N ALA A 113 -5.46 -7.95 2.84
CA ALA A 113 -5.13 -7.44 1.53
C ALA A 113 -5.36 -5.92 1.48
N GLY A 114 -4.35 -5.16 1.12
CA GLY A 114 -4.45 -3.72 1.02
C GLY A 114 -3.83 -2.97 2.21
N ARG A 115 -4.48 -1.90 2.68
CA ARG A 115 -3.90 -0.97 3.67
C ARG A 115 -3.87 -1.47 5.11
N ASN A 116 -4.47 -2.60 5.39
CA ASN A 116 -4.56 -3.21 6.71
C ASN A 116 -3.51 -4.31 6.96
N ILE A 117 -2.59 -4.53 6.03
CA ILE A 117 -1.51 -5.50 6.19
C ILE A 117 -0.61 -5.17 7.39
N SER A 118 0.23 -6.13 7.77
CA SER A 118 1.16 -5.99 8.88
C SER A 118 2.34 -5.09 8.52
N VAL A 119 2.21 -3.80 8.82
CA VAL A 119 3.16 -2.76 8.41
C VAL A 119 3.18 -1.60 9.40
N THR A 120 4.32 -0.97 9.61
CA THR A 120 4.41 0.26 10.40
C THR A 120 3.79 1.44 9.66
N HIS A 121 3.50 2.54 10.38
CA HIS A 121 2.93 3.76 9.80
C HIS A 121 3.78 4.30 8.65
N ILE A 122 5.09 4.38 8.82
CA ILE A 122 5.99 4.95 7.81
C ILE A 122 6.07 4.04 6.58
N ALA A 123 6.28 2.73 6.76
CA ALA A 123 6.33 1.79 5.66
C ALA A 123 5.00 1.68 4.89
N LEU A 124 3.86 1.92 5.55
CA LEU A 124 2.55 2.00 4.91
C LEU A 124 2.53 3.08 3.82
N GLY A 125 3.30 4.15 3.96
CA GLY A 125 3.42 5.22 2.97
C GLY A 125 3.78 4.71 1.58
N SER A 126 4.57 3.63 1.49
CA SER A 126 4.93 2.98 0.22
C SER A 126 3.89 1.96 -0.24
N THR A 127 3.31 1.19 0.67
CA THR A 127 2.50 0.00 0.32
C THR A 127 1.02 0.29 0.12
N ARG A 128 0.53 1.46 0.55
CA ARG A 128 -0.90 1.84 0.54
C ARG A 128 -1.47 2.25 -0.82
N VAL A 129 -0.64 2.33 -1.86
CA VAL A 129 -1.10 2.75 -3.19
C VAL A 129 -1.91 1.67 -3.87
N MET A 130 -2.87 2.08 -4.72
CA MET A 130 -3.86 1.17 -5.31
C MET A 130 -3.23 -0.02 -6.05
N ARG A 131 -2.18 0.22 -6.83
CA ARG A 131 -1.50 -0.84 -7.58
C ARG A 131 -0.90 -1.90 -6.67
N THR A 132 -0.15 -1.48 -5.66
CA THR A 132 0.44 -2.39 -4.67
C THR A 132 -0.65 -3.15 -3.90
N CYS A 133 -1.71 -2.45 -3.48
CA CYS A 133 -2.86 -3.10 -2.82
C CYS A 133 -3.55 -4.13 -3.73
N GLY A 134 -3.66 -3.85 -5.03
CA GLY A 134 -4.20 -4.80 -6.02
C GLY A 134 -3.34 -6.05 -6.13
N MET A 135 -2.02 -5.89 -6.25
CA MET A 135 -1.08 -7.02 -6.29
C MET A 135 -1.11 -7.86 -5.00
N ILE A 136 -1.17 -7.23 -3.83
CA ILE A 136 -1.35 -7.94 -2.56
C ILE A 136 -2.65 -8.77 -2.59
N GLY A 137 -3.74 -8.19 -3.12
CA GLY A 137 -5.02 -8.90 -3.26
C GLY A 137 -4.92 -10.16 -4.13
N GLU A 138 -4.17 -10.11 -5.22
CA GLU A 138 -3.94 -11.29 -6.08
C GLU A 138 -3.12 -12.36 -5.36
N VAL A 139 -2.04 -11.99 -4.69
CA VAL A 139 -1.24 -12.94 -3.88
C VAL A 139 -2.10 -13.61 -2.82
N VAL A 140 -2.90 -12.83 -2.10
CA VAL A 140 -3.82 -13.34 -1.07
C VAL A 140 -4.87 -14.27 -1.69
N GLY A 141 -5.42 -13.93 -2.86
CA GLY A 141 -6.35 -14.79 -3.60
C GLY A 141 -5.73 -16.13 -3.98
N MET A 142 -4.50 -16.12 -4.48
CA MET A 142 -3.74 -17.35 -4.80
C MET A 142 -3.48 -18.18 -3.55
N ALA A 143 -3.03 -17.57 -2.45
CA ALA A 143 -2.82 -18.25 -1.19
C ALA A 143 -4.11 -18.84 -0.62
N ALA A 144 -5.23 -18.12 -0.71
CA ALA A 144 -6.54 -18.60 -0.28
C ALA A 144 -7.00 -19.81 -1.13
N SER A 145 -6.66 -19.84 -2.42
CA SER A 145 -6.96 -21.02 -3.27
C SER A 145 -6.17 -22.26 -2.84
N ILE A 146 -4.91 -22.09 -2.42
CA ILE A 146 -4.08 -23.17 -1.86
C ILE A 146 -4.69 -23.65 -0.54
N CYS A 147 -5.10 -22.73 0.34
CA CYS A 147 -5.77 -23.09 1.60
C CYS A 147 -7.03 -23.92 1.33
N SER A 148 -7.86 -23.50 0.39
CA SER A 148 -9.08 -24.21 0.03
C SER A 148 -8.80 -25.60 -0.55
N LYS A 149 -7.81 -25.71 -1.42
CA LYS A 149 -7.41 -26.97 -2.08
C LYS A 149 -6.90 -28.02 -1.09
N HIS A 150 -6.17 -27.60 -0.07
CA HIS A 150 -5.47 -28.49 0.84
C HIS A 150 -6.05 -28.54 2.25
N GLY A 151 -7.11 -27.80 2.55
CA GLY A 151 -7.62 -27.66 3.91
C GLY A 151 -6.62 -26.98 4.86
N ALA A 152 -5.72 -26.14 4.30
CA ALA A 152 -4.65 -25.49 5.02
C ALA A 152 -5.08 -24.12 5.55
N LEU A 153 -4.31 -23.58 6.48
CA LEU A 153 -4.49 -22.22 7.03
C LEU A 153 -3.49 -21.25 6.36
N PRO A 154 -3.71 -19.93 6.44
CA PRO A 154 -2.79 -18.93 5.90
C PRO A 154 -1.32 -19.12 6.30
N HIS A 155 -1.06 -19.43 7.56
CA HIS A 155 0.29 -19.69 8.06
C HIS A 155 0.91 -20.96 7.43
N ASP A 156 0.14 -22.02 7.25
CA ASP A 156 0.62 -23.27 6.66
C ASP A 156 1.11 -23.08 5.21
N VAL A 157 0.61 -22.06 4.50
CA VAL A 157 1.09 -21.71 3.16
C VAL A 157 2.54 -21.24 3.22
N TYR A 158 2.89 -20.44 4.21
CA TYR A 158 4.28 -20.05 4.45
C TYR A 158 5.15 -21.26 4.79
N ASP A 159 4.74 -22.07 5.75
CA ASP A 159 5.57 -23.14 6.31
C ASP A 159 5.82 -24.30 5.34
N THR A 160 4.81 -24.67 4.55
CA THR A 160 4.87 -25.96 3.81
C THR A 160 4.46 -25.86 2.35
N ARG A 161 3.95 -24.70 1.88
CA ARG A 161 3.37 -24.61 0.54
C ARG A 161 3.78 -23.34 -0.21
N PHE A 162 4.81 -22.67 0.26
CA PHE A 162 5.20 -21.40 -0.34
C PHE A 162 5.69 -21.56 -1.79
N GLU A 163 6.29 -22.70 -2.12
CA GLU A 163 6.67 -22.98 -3.51
C GLU A 163 5.44 -23.09 -4.44
N GLU A 164 4.34 -23.69 -3.98
CA GLU A 164 3.11 -23.74 -4.77
C GLU A 164 2.54 -22.33 -4.99
N LEU A 165 2.63 -21.44 -3.97
CA LEU A 165 2.27 -20.04 -4.12
C LEU A 165 3.18 -19.32 -5.11
N ARG A 166 4.49 -19.58 -5.05
CA ARG A 166 5.48 -19.01 -5.98
C ARG A 166 5.20 -19.41 -7.44
N GLU A 167 4.87 -20.67 -7.68
CA GLU A 167 4.47 -21.15 -9.00
C GLU A 167 3.18 -20.47 -9.50
N LEU A 168 2.19 -20.27 -8.62
CA LEU A 168 0.97 -19.55 -8.97
C LEU A 168 1.26 -18.09 -9.32
N MET A 169 2.11 -17.42 -8.55
CA MET A 169 2.51 -16.04 -8.83
C MET A 169 3.25 -15.92 -10.18
N GLN A 170 4.16 -16.85 -10.49
CA GLN A 170 4.88 -16.88 -11.77
C GLN A 170 3.95 -17.09 -12.95
N ARG A 171 2.96 -17.97 -12.82
CA ARG A 171 1.96 -18.25 -13.84
C ARG A 171 0.95 -17.10 -14.01
N GLY A 172 0.80 -16.28 -13.00
CA GLY A 172 -0.19 -15.19 -12.93
C GLY A 172 -1.62 -15.70 -12.77
N ALA A 173 -2.58 -14.79 -12.84
CA ALA A 173 -4.00 -15.10 -12.70
C ALA A 173 -4.60 -15.84 -13.91
N GLY A 174 -3.79 -16.20 -14.91
CA GLY A 174 -4.22 -16.91 -16.12
C GLY A 174 -5.18 -16.12 -17.02
N ARG A 175 -5.34 -14.83 -16.80
CA ARG A 175 -6.18 -13.96 -17.64
C ARG A 175 -5.37 -13.44 -18.81
N THR A 176 -5.77 -13.83 -20.02
CA THR A 176 -5.18 -13.35 -21.28
C THR A 176 -5.93 -12.17 -21.90
N ASP A 177 -7.09 -11.84 -21.33
CA ASP A 177 -8.00 -10.77 -21.78
C ASP A 177 -7.70 -9.41 -21.13
N VAL A 178 -6.75 -9.35 -20.20
CA VAL A 178 -6.34 -8.09 -19.55
C VAL A 178 -5.03 -7.61 -20.17
N PRO A 179 -4.94 -6.38 -20.66
CA PRO A 179 -3.76 -5.88 -21.37
C PRO A 179 -2.50 -5.74 -20.49
N TYR A 180 -2.62 -5.95 -19.20
CA TYR A 180 -1.49 -5.99 -18.26
C TYR A 180 -1.46 -7.35 -17.56
N LEU A 181 -0.67 -8.26 -18.11
CA LEU A 181 -0.13 -9.33 -17.31
C LEU A 181 0.66 -8.65 -16.17
N GLN A 182 0.15 -8.74 -14.95
CA GLN A 182 0.98 -8.48 -13.79
C GLN A 182 1.97 -9.63 -13.73
N VAL A 183 3.11 -9.43 -14.36
CA VAL A 183 4.24 -10.32 -14.15
C VAL A 183 4.69 -10.04 -12.74
N TYR A 184 4.41 -10.95 -11.82
CA TYR A 184 5.10 -10.98 -10.55
C TYR A 184 6.55 -11.32 -10.86
N THR A 185 7.28 -10.31 -11.21
CA THR A 185 8.71 -10.44 -11.32
C THR A 185 9.20 -10.60 -9.89
N LEU A 186 9.49 -11.84 -9.54
CA LEU A 186 10.52 -12.10 -8.55
C LEU A 186 11.78 -11.52 -9.19
N ILE A 187 11.98 -10.23 -9.01
CA ILE A 187 13.10 -9.53 -9.61
C ILE A 187 14.32 -10.07 -8.88
N ASP A 188 15.11 -10.80 -9.63
CA ASP A 188 16.52 -10.87 -9.29
C ASP A 188 17.06 -9.44 -9.39
N THR A 189 17.06 -8.74 -8.26
CA THR A 189 17.51 -7.34 -8.18
C THR A 189 18.99 -7.19 -8.53
N THR A 190 19.73 -8.28 -8.66
CA THR A 190 21.09 -8.28 -9.17
C THR A 190 21.14 -8.07 -10.69
N ALA A 191 20.15 -8.55 -11.44
CA ALA A 191 20.06 -8.32 -12.88
C ALA A 191 19.62 -6.89 -13.22
N ALA A 192 18.70 -6.29 -12.44
CA ALA A 192 18.23 -4.93 -12.68
C ALA A 192 19.29 -3.84 -12.43
N ARG A 193 20.32 -4.12 -11.63
CA ARG A 193 21.45 -3.19 -11.40
C ARG A 193 22.50 -3.21 -12.51
N SER A 194 22.47 -4.18 -13.42
CA SER A 194 23.43 -4.28 -14.51
C SER A 194 23.04 -3.51 -15.78
N GLU A 195 21.82 -2.98 -15.86
CA GLU A 195 21.32 -2.24 -17.02
C GLU A 195 21.34 -0.71 -16.84
N GLU A 196 21.77 -0.19 -15.68
CA GLU A 196 21.91 1.25 -15.40
C GLU A 196 23.41 1.70 -15.36
N CYS A 197 24.26 1.12 -16.18
CA CYS A 197 25.61 1.62 -16.41
C CYS A 197 25.78 2.22 -17.81
#